data_0773b3a8b3f84ba9aae6410073986c1d
#
_entry.id   0773b3a8b3f84ba9aae6410073986c1d
#
_cell.length_a   1.000
_cell.length_b   1.000
_cell.length_c   1.000
_cell.angle_alpha   90.00
_cell.angle_beta   90.00
_cell.angle_gamma   90.00
#
_symmetry.space_group_name_H-M   'P 1'
#
loop_
_entity.id
_entity.type
_entity.pdbx_description
1 polymer ?
#
loop_
_entity_poly.entity_id
_entity_poly.type
_entity_poly.pdbx_seq_one_letter_code
_entity_poly.pdbx_strand_id
1 'polypeptide(L)'
;MNALGVPPAYMLALGKQHGVPVGALVGTKQHAVKQAEAGVDILIVSGTEAGGHCGEVSTMVLVPEVAEAVASFKDVSILAAGGIVTGRQMAAAMAMGAHGVWTGSVWLTTIESETSPIIKEKLLAAASNQTVRSKSRTGKYSRQ
;
A
#
# COMPACT_ATOMS: atom_id res chain seq x y z
N MET A 1 -7.10 1.35 9.81
CA MET A 1 -6.37 1.78 8.59
C MET A 1 -7.19 2.79 7.81
N ASN A 2 -6.59 3.86 7.32
CA ASN A 2 -7.25 4.84 6.45
C ASN A 2 -6.72 4.77 5.01
N ALA A 3 -7.61 4.52 4.06
CA ALA A 3 -7.27 4.39 2.64
C ALA A 3 -7.45 5.68 1.83
N LEU A 4 -8.04 6.72 2.40
CA LEU A 4 -8.52 7.92 1.69
C LEU A 4 -8.05 9.22 2.36
N GLY A 5 -6.75 9.42 2.45
CA GLY A 5 -6.19 10.67 2.97
C GLY A 5 -5.64 10.57 4.39
N VAL A 6 -5.49 11.70 5.09
CA VAL A 6 -5.00 11.73 6.47
C VAL A 6 -6.08 11.18 7.41
N PRO A 7 -5.75 10.22 8.32
CA PRO A 7 -6.69 9.78 9.34
C PRO A 7 -7.18 10.97 10.17
N PRO A 8 -8.46 11.00 10.54
CA PRO A 8 -8.95 12.03 11.46
C PRO A 8 -8.17 12.03 12.79
N ALA A 9 -7.93 13.20 13.37
CA ALA A 9 -7.13 13.32 14.59
C ALA A 9 -7.68 12.46 15.75
N TYR A 10 -9.01 12.33 15.87
CA TYR A 10 -9.63 11.47 16.88
C TYR A 10 -9.27 9.99 16.72
N MET A 11 -9.09 9.51 15.48
CA MET A 11 -8.72 8.11 15.21
C MET A 11 -7.27 7.85 15.66
N LEU A 12 -6.36 8.79 15.40
CA LEU A 12 -4.98 8.72 15.88
C LEU A 12 -4.92 8.73 17.41
N ALA A 13 -5.67 9.62 18.03
CA ALA A 13 -5.75 9.72 19.49
C ALA A 13 -6.32 8.43 20.12
N LEU A 14 -7.38 7.87 19.54
CA LEU A 14 -7.99 6.63 20.00
C LEU A 14 -7.05 5.43 19.84
N GLY A 15 -6.36 5.32 18.69
CA GLY A 15 -5.34 4.30 18.46
C GLY A 15 -4.25 4.37 19.54
N LYS A 16 -3.72 5.55 19.78
CA LYS A 16 -2.69 5.80 20.80
C LYS A 16 -3.17 5.45 22.21
N GLN A 17 -4.40 5.86 22.56
CA GLN A 17 -5.00 5.56 23.86
C GLN A 17 -5.11 4.05 24.12
N HIS A 18 -5.39 3.27 23.09
CA HIS A 18 -5.61 1.81 23.20
C HIS A 18 -4.40 0.96 22.76
N GLY A 19 -3.26 1.57 22.44
CA GLY A 19 -2.07 0.87 21.97
C GLY A 19 -2.28 0.17 20.61
N VAL A 20 -3.21 0.67 19.79
CA VAL A 20 -3.51 0.12 18.45
C VAL A 20 -2.86 1.01 17.38
N PRO A 21 -1.88 0.49 16.61
CA PRO A 21 -1.22 1.27 15.58
C PRO A 21 -2.18 1.65 14.45
N VAL A 22 -2.06 2.89 13.98
CA VAL A 22 -2.87 3.44 12.89
C VAL A 22 -2.04 3.50 11.62
N GLY A 23 -2.55 2.86 10.55
CA GLY A 23 -1.91 2.86 9.23
C GLY A 23 -2.64 3.72 8.22
N ALA A 24 -1.89 4.30 7.27
CA ALA A 24 -2.43 5.06 6.15
C ALA A 24 -1.75 4.70 4.83
N LEU A 25 -2.53 4.65 3.75
CA LEU A 25 -2.01 4.49 2.39
C LEU A 25 -1.45 5.82 1.89
N VAL A 26 -0.26 5.75 1.30
CA VAL A 26 0.44 6.89 0.70
C VAL A 26 0.91 6.54 -0.71
N GLY A 27 0.76 7.47 -1.64
CA GLY A 27 1.16 7.30 -3.04
C GLY A 27 2.18 8.33 -3.52
N THR A 28 2.65 9.22 -2.62
CA THR A 28 3.70 10.21 -2.89
C THR A 28 4.54 10.46 -1.64
N LYS A 29 5.77 10.94 -1.81
CA LYS A 29 6.65 11.36 -0.72
C LYS A 29 6.02 12.43 0.18
N GLN A 30 5.45 13.46 -0.43
CA GLN A 30 4.81 14.55 0.30
C GLN A 30 3.64 14.05 1.17
N HIS A 31 2.89 13.09 0.64
CA HIS A 31 1.80 12.47 1.39
C HIS A 31 2.34 11.64 2.57
N ALA A 32 3.43 10.91 2.37
CA ALA A 32 4.08 10.11 3.43
C ALA A 32 4.58 10.99 4.58
N VAL A 33 5.30 12.08 4.27
CA VAL A 33 5.78 13.03 5.28
C VAL A 33 4.62 13.63 6.07
N LYS A 34 3.57 14.11 5.38
CA LYS A 34 2.38 14.67 6.05
C LYS A 34 1.69 13.66 6.99
N GLN A 35 1.66 12.38 6.62
CA GLN A 35 1.10 11.34 7.48
C GLN A 35 1.98 11.06 8.70
N ALA A 36 3.29 11.02 8.51
CA ALA A 36 4.25 10.85 9.60
C ALA A 36 4.18 12.02 10.60
N GLU A 37 4.13 13.27 10.12
CA GLU A 37 3.93 14.48 10.93
C GLU A 37 2.61 14.44 11.71
N ALA A 38 1.55 13.87 11.14
CA ALA A 38 0.26 13.71 11.80
C ALA A 38 0.26 12.62 12.87
N GLY A 39 1.33 11.80 12.98
CA GLY A 39 1.45 10.74 13.98
C GLY A 39 0.87 9.40 13.55
N VAL A 40 0.89 9.11 12.25
CA VAL A 40 0.56 7.77 11.72
C VAL A 40 1.71 6.82 12.02
N ASP A 41 1.41 5.62 12.52
CA ASP A 41 2.39 4.62 12.93
C ASP A 41 2.90 3.77 11.75
N ILE A 42 2.04 3.54 10.74
CA ILE A 42 2.35 2.66 9.61
C ILE A 42 2.01 3.36 8.28
N LEU A 43 3.02 3.55 7.44
CA LEU A 43 2.86 4.04 6.07
C LEU A 43 2.79 2.86 5.10
N ILE A 44 1.67 2.71 4.41
CA ILE A 44 1.50 1.71 3.34
C ILE A 44 1.79 2.43 2.03
N VAL A 45 3.00 2.24 1.54
CA VAL A 45 3.54 2.92 0.34
C VAL A 45 3.04 2.19 -0.90
N SER A 46 2.05 2.78 -1.56
CA SER A 46 1.30 2.16 -2.66
C SER A 46 1.71 2.73 -4.01
N GLY A 47 2.46 1.95 -4.78
CA GLY A 47 2.90 2.33 -6.14
C GLY A 47 1.85 2.10 -7.22
N THR A 48 2.24 2.35 -8.48
CA THR A 48 1.38 2.16 -9.68
C THR A 48 0.96 0.72 -9.90
N GLU A 49 1.70 -0.25 -9.37
CA GLU A 49 1.47 -1.67 -9.51
C GLU A 49 0.43 -2.22 -8.53
N ALA A 50 -0.02 -1.40 -7.58
CA ALA A 50 -1.00 -1.82 -6.60
C ALA A 50 -2.36 -2.11 -7.24
N GLY A 51 -2.98 -3.21 -6.89
CA GLY A 51 -4.36 -3.53 -7.24
C GLY A 51 -5.34 -2.63 -6.48
N GLY A 52 -6.46 -2.28 -7.10
CA GLY A 52 -7.37 -1.27 -6.58
C GLY A 52 -6.80 0.14 -6.74
N HIS A 53 -7.09 1.06 -5.82
CA HIS A 53 -6.54 2.42 -5.87
C HIS A 53 -5.01 2.40 -5.78
N CYS A 54 -4.36 3.04 -6.74
CA CYS A 54 -2.91 3.03 -6.87
C CYS A 54 -2.34 4.45 -7.02
N GLY A 55 -1.07 4.61 -6.63
CA GLY A 55 -0.32 5.84 -6.85
C GLY A 55 0.04 6.09 -8.32
N GLU A 56 0.79 7.15 -8.57
CA GLU A 56 1.29 7.51 -9.92
C GLU A 56 2.78 7.22 -10.09
N VAL A 57 3.48 6.94 -9.01
CA VAL A 57 4.90 6.57 -8.98
C VAL A 57 5.03 5.07 -8.81
N SER A 58 5.98 4.42 -9.50
CA SER A 58 6.20 2.98 -9.35
C SER A 58 6.67 2.63 -7.93
N THR A 59 6.35 1.42 -7.47
CA THR A 59 6.77 0.92 -6.15
C THR A 59 8.30 0.97 -6.00
N MET A 60 9.03 0.63 -7.07
CA MET A 60 10.50 0.62 -7.10
C MET A 60 11.12 2.01 -6.86
N VAL A 61 10.44 3.08 -7.27
CA VAL A 61 10.89 4.47 -7.08
C VAL A 61 10.36 5.04 -5.76
N LEU A 62 9.08 4.78 -5.47
CA LEU A 62 8.40 5.40 -4.34
C LEU A 62 8.90 4.90 -2.98
N VAL A 63 9.19 3.60 -2.86
CA VAL A 63 9.59 3.01 -1.57
C VAL A 63 10.88 3.62 -1.04
N PRO A 64 12.02 3.65 -1.78
CA PRO A 64 13.23 4.27 -1.28
C PRO A 64 13.10 5.78 -1.08
N GLU A 65 12.35 6.48 -1.94
CA GLU A 65 12.10 7.91 -1.78
C GLU A 65 11.35 8.23 -0.48
N VAL A 66 10.36 7.42 -0.12
CA VAL A 66 9.63 7.56 1.15
C VAL A 66 10.50 7.17 2.34
N ALA A 67 11.24 6.06 2.24
CA ALA A 67 12.11 5.59 3.32
C ALA A 67 13.14 6.68 3.72
N GLU A 68 13.76 7.33 2.74
CA GLU A 68 14.65 8.44 2.98
C GLU A 68 13.94 9.65 3.60
N ALA A 69 12.79 10.02 3.06
CA ALA A 69 12.05 11.21 3.49
C ALA A 69 11.51 11.12 4.92
N VAL A 70 11.22 9.92 5.41
CA VAL A 70 10.68 9.72 6.76
C VAL A 70 11.70 9.14 7.75
N ALA A 71 12.97 9.06 7.38
CA ALA A 71 14.04 8.47 8.22
C ALA A 71 14.20 9.11 9.60
N SER A 72 13.80 10.37 9.76
CA SER A 72 13.81 11.08 11.04
C SER A 72 12.66 10.69 11.98
N PHE A 73 11.60 10.08 11.48
CA PHE A 73 10.44 9.63 12.25
C PHE A 73 10.65 8.18 12.72
N LYS A 74 11.34 8.01 13.87
CA LYS A 74 11.80 6.70 14.36
C LYS A 74 10.70 5.68 14.64
N ASP A 75 9.49 6.13 14.93
CA ASP A 75 8.34 5.27 15.29
C ASP A 75 7.45 4.93 14.09
N VAL A 76 7.83 5.34 12.88
CA VAL A 76 7.05 5.09 11.66
C VAL A 76 7.55 3.85 10.94
N SER A 77 6.67 2.87 10.76
CA SER A 77 6.93 1.68 9.95
C SER A 77 6.50 1.86 8.50
N ILE A 78 7.27 1.34 7.57
CA ILE A 78 7.00 1.39 6.12
C ILE A 78 6.65 -0.01 5.62
N LEU A 79 5.48 -0.15 5.01
CA LEU A 79 5.07 -1.35 4.30
C LEU A 79 4.95 -1.05 2.80
N ALA A 80 5.74 -1.74 1.98
CA ALA A 80 5.67 -1.60 0.53
C ALA A 80 4.43 -2.32 -0.03
N ALA A 81 3.68 -1.65 -0.91
CA ALA A 81 2.48 -2.19 -1.54
C ALA A 81 2.50 -1.96 -3.05
N GLY A 82 2.08 -2.98 -3.79
CA GLY A 82 1.97 -2.92 -5.25
C GLY A 82 2.89 -3.89 -5.96
N GLY A 83 2.30 -4.85 -6.66
CA GLY A 83 3.02 -5.83 -7.47
C GLY A 83 3.84 -6.87 -6.69
N ILE A 84 3.72 -6.92 -5.37
CA ILE A 84 4.51 -7.81 -4.51
C ILE A 84 3.71 -9.08 -4.22
N VAL A 85 4.23 -10.24 -4.66
CA VAL A 85 3.57 -11.54 -4.57
C VAL A 85 4.51 -12.62 -4.03
N THR A 86 5.81 -12.45 -4.23
CA THR A 86 6.84 -13.46 -3.90
C THR A 86 7.77 -12.99 -2.79
N GLY A 87 8.41 -13.95 -2.09
CA GLY A 87 9.43 -13.64 -1.09
C GLY A 87 10.63 -12.87 -1.64
N ARG A 88 10.98 -13.05 -2.92
CA ARG A 88 12.05 -12.27 -3.57
C ARG A 88 11.69 -10.79 -3.69
N GLN A 89 10.43 -10.49 -4.02
CA GLN A 89 9.95 -9.12 -4.10
C GLN A 89 9.85 -8.49 -2.71
N MET A 90 9.46 -9.27 -1.69
CA MET A 90 9.50 -8.83 -0.30
C MET A 90 10.95 -8.48 0.13
N ALA A 91 11.91 -9.35 -0.15
CA ALA A 91 13.32 -9.09 0.16
C ALA A 91 13.84 -7.83 -0.56
N ALA A 92 13.46 -7.63 -1.83
CA ALA A 92 13.78 -6.42 -2.58
C ALA A 92 13.15 -5.16 -1.96
N ALA A 93 11.89 -5.22 -1.55
CA ALA A 93 11.22 -4.11 -0.86
C ALA A 93 11.93 -3.75 0.46
N MET A 94 12.35 -4.73 1.24
CA MET A 94 13.11 -4.53 2.47
C MET A 94 14.49 -3.93 2.18
N ALA A 95 15.17 -4.37 1.13
CA ALA A 95 16.44 -3.78 0.69
C ALA A 95 16.29 -2.31 0.25
N MET A 96 15.11 -1.90 -0.20
CA MET A 96 14.78 -0.51 -0.52
C MET A 96 14.39 0.35 0.69
N GLY A 97 14.41 -0.21 1.90
CA GLY A 97 14.14 0.50 3.14
C GLY A 97 12.73 0.28 3.73
N ALA A 98 11.92 -0.62 3.16
CA ALA A 98 10.66 -1.02 3.78
C ALA A 98 10.91 -1.97 4.98
N HIS A 99 10.08 -1.89 6.01
CA HIS A 99 10.08 -2.81 7.15
C HIS A 99 9.34 -4.12 6.84
N GLY A 100 8.57 -4.14 5.76
CA GLY A 100 7.80 -5.29 5.31
C GLY A 100 6.96 -4.95 4.08
N VAL A 101 5.97 -5.79 3.80
CA VAL A 101 5.10 -5.61 2.64
C VAL A 101 3.62 -5.67 3.01
N TRP A 102 2.80 -5.01 2.21
CA TRP A 102 1.34 -5.10 2.26
C TRP A 102 0.85 -5.72 0.95
N THR A 103 0.37 -6.94 1.02
CA THR A 103 -0.12 -7.70 -0.13
C THR A 103 -1.64 -7.78 -0.13
N GLY A 104 -2.27 -7.64 -1.28
CA GLY A 104 -3.72 -7.63 -1.44
C GLY A 104 -4.21 -8.61 -2.50
N SER A 105 -4.01 -8.31 -3.78
CA SER A 105 -4.61 -9.05 -4.90
C SER A 105 -4.27 -10.53 -4.95
N VAL A 106 -3.11 -10.93 -4.44
CA VAL A 106 -2.69 -12.34 -4.35
C VAL A 106 -3.68 -13.18 -3.53
N TRP A 107 -4.32 -12.59 -2.52
CA TRP A 107 -5.27 -13.29 -1.64
C TRP A 107 -6.64 -13.48 -2.27
N LEU A 108 -6.97 -12.75 -3.36
CA LEU A 108 -8.25 -12.89 -4.05
C LEU A 108 -8.43 -14.26 -4.72
N THR A 109 -7.34 -14.99 -4.95
CA THR A 109 -7.35 -16.30 -5.60
C THR A 109 -7.33 -17.48 -4.62
N THR A 110 -7.22 -17.23 -3.32
CA THR A 110 -7.20 -18.29 -2.31
C THR A 110 -8.58 -18.92 -2.12
N ILE A 111 -8.62 -20.11 -1.52
CA ILE A 111 -9.87 -20.83 -1.25
C ILE A 111 -10.74 -20.06 -0.28
N GLU A 112 -10.13 -19.42 0.71
CA GLU A 112 -10.81 -18.65 1.77
C GLU A 112 -11.40 -17.32 1.27
N SER A 113 -10.98 -16.86 0.10
CA SER A 113 -11.53 -15.63 -0.48
C SER A 113 -12.96 -15.84 -0.99
N GLU A 114 -13.85 -14.91 -0.67
CA GLU A 114 -15.23 -14.84 -1.21
C GLU A 114 -15.30 -14.35 -2.66
N THR A 115 -14.16 -14.16 -3.33
CA THR A 115 -14.11 -13.78 -4.74
C THR A 115 -14.82 -14.81 -5.60
N SER A 116 -15.68 -14.37 -6.51
CA SER A 116 -16.44 -15.27 -7.37
C SER A 116 -15.52 -16.19 -8.21
N PRO A 117 -15.91 -17.45 -8.47
CA PRO A 117 -15.08 -18.40 -9.23
C PRO A 117 -14.61 -17.86 -10.58
N ILE A 118 -15.48 -17.20 -11.32
CA ILE A 118 -15.18 -16.62 -12.63
C ILE A 118 -14.06 -15.57 -12.53
N ILE A 119 -14.06 -14.76 -11.46
CA ILE A 119 -13.01 -13.76 -11.25
C ILE A 119 -11.70 -14.44 -10.82
N LYS A 120 -11.77 -15.48 -9.97
CA LYS A 120 -10.58 -16.27 -9.59
C LYS A 120 -9.90 -16.87 -10.82
N GLU A 121 -10.68 -17.51 -11.70
CA GLU A 121 -10.17 -18.09 -12.96
C GLU A 121 -9.48 -17.03 -13.83
N LYS A 122 -10.10 -15.87 -14.01
CA LYS A 122 -9.51 -14.75 -14.76
C LYS A 122 -8.21 -14.25 -14.14
N LEU A 123 -8.17 -14.10 -12.83
CA LEU A 123 -6.96 -13.66 -12.12
C LEU A 123 -5.83 -14.68 -12.24
N LEU A 124 -6.12 -15.98 -12.17
CA LEU A 124 -5.14 -17.06 -12.29
C LEU A 124 -4.62 -17.22 -13.73
N ALA A 125 -5.46 -16.95 -14.73
CA ALA A 125 -5.09 -17.05 -16.14
C ALA A 125 -4.35 -15.79 -16.65
N ALA A 126 -4.49 -14.65 -15.96
CA ALA A 126 -3.95 -13.37 -16.43
C ALA A 126 -2.43 -13.29 -16.30
N ALA A 127 -1.77 -12.81 -17.34
CA ALA A 127 -0.38 -12.41 -17.30
C ALA A 127 -0.24 -10.95 -16.83
N SER A 128 0.96 -10.56 -16.37
CA SER A 128 1.23 -9.24 -15.80
C SER A 128 0.91 -8.06 -16.74
N ASN A 129 1.03 -8.27 -18.06
CA ASN A 129 0.72 -7.27 -19.09
C ASN A 129 -0.77 -7.15 -19.41
N GLN A 130 -1.62 -7.94 -18.79
CA GLN A 130 -3.08 -7.93 -19.01
C GLN A 130 -3.82 -7.12 -17.95
N THR A 131 -3.10 -6.52 -17.00
CA THR A 131 -3.71 -5.60 -16.04
C THR A 131 -3.92 -4.22 -16.66
N VAL A 132 -5.04 -3.57 -16.31
CA VAL A 132 -5.39 -2.23 -16.81
C VAL A 132 -5.38 -1.23 -15.68
N ARG A 133 -4.69 -0.08 -15.90
CA ARG A 133 -4.73 1.07 -15.00
C ARG A 133 -5.60 2.15 -15.62
N SER A 134 -6.71 2.48 -14.99
CA SER A 134 -7.66 3.47 -15.48
C SER A 134 -8.19 4.35 -14.34
N LYS A 135 -8.85 5.45 -14.67
CA LYS A 135 -9.56 6.25 -13.66
C LYS A 135 -10.82 5.54 -13.21
N SER A 136 -10.94 5.35 -11.89
CA SER A 136 -12.15 4.81 -11.25
C SER A 136 -13.28 5.85 -11.17
N ARG A 137 -14.45 5.42 -10.69
CA ARG A 137 -15.58 6.32 -10.42
C ARG A 137 -15.25 7.44 -9.43
N THR A 138 -14.23 7.26 -8.59
CA THR A 138 -13.76 8.27 -7.64
C THR A 138 -12.83 9.31 -8.26
N GLY A 139 -12.57 9.23 -9.57
CA GLY A 139 -11.61 10.08 -10.29
C GLY A 139 -10.14 9.73 -10.02
N LYS A 140 -9.87 8.78 -9.12
CA LYS A 140 -8.51 8.29 -8.81
C LYS A 140 -8.14 7.13 -9.72
N TYR A 141 -6.84 6.95 -9.96
CA TYR A 141 -6.35 5.79 -10.68
C TYR A 141 -6.56 4.51 -9.89
N SER A 142 -6.95 3.47 -10.60
CA SER A 142 -7.14 2.12 -10.08
C SER A 142 -6.60 1.10 -11.09
N ARG A 143 -5.98 0.03 -10.60
CA ARG A 143 -5.51 -1.10 -11.39
C ARG A 143 -6.45 -2.30 -11.16
N GLN A 144 -6.84 -2.91 -12.26
CA GLN A 144 -7.68 -4.10 -12.31
C GLN A 144 -7.01 -5.19 -13.15
#